data_4c8021e8aa44ffd829b7780bdabcb74f
#
_entry.id   4c8021e8aa44ffd829b7780bdabcb74f
#
_cell.length_a   1.000
_cell.length_b   1.000
_cell.length_c   1.000
_cell.angle_alpha   90.00
_cell.angle_beta   90.00
_cell.angle_gamma   90.00
#
_symmetry.space_group_name_H-M   'P 1'
#
loop_
_entity.id
_entity.type
_entity.pdbx_description
1 polymer ?
#
loop_
_entity_poly.entity_id
_entity_poly.type
_entity_poly.pdbx_seq_one_letter_code
_entity_poly.pdbx_strand_id
1 'polypeptide(L)'
;MGVFATGSIGVNIMAIGRESVENLIKIAKPKWKTSISQVSPNQITTRGFLQEDLIENMSFSEMVYLLLKGEIPKKNQSKMLQSVLVSLCDHGVTPPSTQVARLMASTGSSMSSCVAGGLLSFGKHHAGALKLSMKILQDALKGVEIDGTDLESDDQVQRAAHLVVEQHQSKGEKIPGFGHRFHQQDPRPPKLIDMAIKYNCFGIHTELALKIQEILFETKGIRINIDGANAGILSDLGFGWELGTGIFMIGRIPALVAHVNEEKVRETPFRKLFEIEEIYYDGPESKKSDDILMND
;
A
#
# COMPACT_ATOMS: atom_id res chain seq x y z
N MET A 1 -53.64 -67.33 17.88
CA MET A 1 -53.85 -66.33 16.83
C MET A 1 -53.59 -64.97 17.44
N GLY A 2 -52.44 -64.42 17.29
CA GLY A 2 -52.03 -63.07 17.81
C GLY A 2 -52.11 -62.09 16.72
N VAL A 3 -52.86 -61.03 16.93
CA VAL A 3 -52.98 -59.91 16.00
C VAL A 3 -51.90 -58.87 16.45
N PHE A 4 -50.96 -58.64 15.55
CA PHE A 4 -49.98 -57.55 15.74
C PHE A 4 -50.63 -56.22 15.28
N ALA A 5 -50.74 -55.28 16.23
CA ALA A 5 -51.11 -53.92 15.93
C ALA A 5 -49.88 -53.12 15.49
N THR A 6 -49.86 -52.71 14.24
CA THR A 6 -48.86 -51.77 13.71
C THR A 6 -49.22 -50.35 14.11
N GLY A 7 -48.54 -49.82 15.12
CA GLY A 7 -48.62 -48.39 15.49
C GLY A 7 -47.87 -47.54 14.47
N SER A 8 -48.52 -46.76 13.66
CA SER A 8 -47.92 -45.73 12.82
C SER A 8 -47.53 -44.54 13.70
N ILE A 9 -46.23 -44.25 13.79
CA ILE A 9 -45.71 -43.00 14.37
C ILE A 9 -45.99 -41.90 13.34
N GLY A 10 -47.05 -41.15 13.56
CA GLY A 10 -47.34 -39.96 12.77
C GLY A 10 -46.28 -38.86 13.10
N VAL A 11 -45.34 -38.66 12.23
CA VAL A 11 -44.47 -37.49 12.29
C VAL A 11 -45.31 -36.27 11.92
N ASN A 12 -45.68 -35.49 12.94
CA ASN A 12 -46.37 -34.20 12.74
C ASN A 12 -45.34 -33.23 12.13
N ILE A 13 -45.31 -33.12 10.79
CA ILE A 13 -44.53 -32.09 10.09
C ILE A 13 -45.29 -30.79 10.31
N MET A 14 -44.88 -30.00 11.28
CA MET A 14 -45.35 -28.62 11.41
C MET A 14 -45.02 -27.89 10.10
N ALA A 15 -46.05 -27.53 9.35
CA ALA A 15 -45.92 -26.70 8.17
C ALA A 15 -45.37 -25.32 8.63
N ILE A 16 -44.12 -25.03 8.29
CA ILE A 16 -43.54 -23.71 8.56
C ILE A 16 -44.29 -22.70 7.69
N GLY A 17 -45.00 -21.77 8.34
CA GLY A 17 -45.77 -20.75 7.61
C GLY A 17 -44.88 -19.86 6.75
N ARG A 18 -45.41 -19.32 5.67
CA ARG A 18 -44.69 -18.44 4.74
C ARG A 18 -43.96 -17.28 5.46
N GLU A 19 -44.60 -16.70 6.45
CA GLU A 19 -44.01 -15.61 7.27
C GLU A 19 -42.79 -16.08 8.08
N SER A 20 -42.80 -17.31 8.62
CA SER A 20 -41.69 -17.90 9.31
C SER A 20 -40.51 -18.18 8.36
N VAL A 21 -40.77 -18.62 7.15
CA VAL A 21 -39.75 -18.81 6.10
C VAL A 21 -39.18 -17.48 5.67
N GLU A 22 -40.00 -16.45 5.47
CA GLU A 22 -39.52 -15.09 5.11
C GLU A 22 -38.69 -14.50 6.23
N ASN A 23 -39.04 -14.71 7.51
CA ASN A 23 -38.23 -14.27 8.64
C ASN A 23 -36.93 -15.06 8.76
N LEU A 24 -36.92 -16.37 8.53
CA LEU A 24 -35.69 -17.17 8.49
C LEU A 24 -34.77 -16.73 7.35
N ILE A 25 -35.30 -16.41 6.18
CA ILE A 25 -34.52 -15.88 5.04
C ILE A 25 -33.95 -14.48 5.37
N LYS A 26 -34.70 -13.62 6.05
CA LYS A 26 -34.20 -12.32 6.52
C LYS A 26 -33.07 -12.45 7.56
N ILE A 27 -33.18 -13.44 8.46
CA ILE A 27 -32.16 -13.71 9.48
C ILE A 27 -30.92 -14.39 8.86
N ALA A 28 -31.13 -15.27 7.87
CA ALA A 28 -30.06 -16.01 7.21
C ALA A 28 -29.30 -15.22 6.14
N LYS A 29 -29.78 -14.02 5.73
CA LYS A 29 -29.01 -13.16 4.81
C LYS A 29 -27.72 -12.73 5.47
N PRO A 30 -26.54 -12.97 4.84
CA PRO A 30 -25.28 -12.48 5.33
C PRO A 30 -25.36 -10.95 5.42
N LYS A 31 -25.24 -10.40 6.62
CA LYS A 31 -25.21 -8.96 6.83
C LYS A 31 -23.76 -8.50 6.69
N TRP A 32 -23.49 -7.74 5.65
CA TRP A 32 -22.23 -7.01 5.55
C TRP A 32 -22.16 -6.03 6.71
N LYS A 33 -21.03 -6.05 7.42
CA LYS A 33 -20.77 -5.10 8.52
C LYS A 33 -19.67 -4.14 8.08
N THR A 34 -19.91 -2.86 8.26
CA THR A 34 -18.92 -1.80 8.04
C THR A 34 -19.10 -0.72 9.09
N SER A 35 -18.00 -0.11 9.51
CA SER A 35 -17.96 1.08 10.35
C SER A 35 -17.49 2.31 9.56
N ILE A 36 -17.34 2.19 8.24
CA ILE A 36 -16.80 3.26 7.40
C ILE A 36 -17.90 4.15 6.90
N SER A 37 -18.91 3.61 6.24
CA SER A 37 -19.98 4.41 5.64
C SER A 37 -21.34 3.77 5.84
N GLN A 38 -22.36 4.62 5.96
CA GLN A 38 -23.76 4.23 5.95
C GLN A 38 -24.48 4.97 4.84
N VAL A 39 -25.30 4.24 4.08
CA VAL A 39 -26.13 4.80 3.01
C VAL A 39 -27.59 4.52 3.33
N SER A 40 -28.41 5.55 3.34
CA SER A 40 -29.86 5.50 3.45
C SER A 40 -30.51 6.38 2.37
N PRO A 41 -31.82 6.31 2.13
CA PRO A 41 -32.46 7.19 1.15
C PRO A 41 -32.13 8.66 1.43
N ASN A 42 -31.55 9.34 0.41
CA ASN A 42 -31.17 10.76 0.45
C ASN A 42 -30.13 11.14 1.51
N GLN A 43 -29.39 10.18 2.07
CA GLN A 43 -28.37 10.49 3.08
C GLN A 43 -27.19 9.51 2.97
N ILE A 44 -25.98 10.05 2.98
CA ILE A 44 -24.74 9.30 3.07
C ILE A 44 -23.95 9.85 4.26
N THR A 45 -23.48 8.95 5.13
CA THR A 45 -22.53 9.31 6.19
C THR A 45 -21.23 8.52 6.02
N THR A 46 -20.11 9.17 6.29
CA THR A 46 -18.79 8.53 6.33
C THR A 46 -18.16 8.80 7.69
N ARG A 47 -17.80 7.73 8.40
CA ARG A 47 -17.27 7.80 9.77
C ARG A 47 -18.15 8.62 10.72
N GLY A 48 -19.48 8.64 10.46
CA GLY A 48 -20.49 9.36 11.25
C GLY A 48 -20.75 10.79 10.80
N PHE A 49 -20.01 11.34 9.84
CA PHE A 49 -20.20 12.69 9.30
C PHE A 49 -21.05 12.66 8.03
N LEU A 50 -21.90 13.65 7.84
CA LEU A 50 -22.66 13.82 6.60
C LEU A 50 -21.72 14.07 5.43
N GLN A 51 -22.00 13.43 4.29
CA GLN A 51 -21.11 13.53 3.11
C GLN A 51 -21.08 14.94 2.54
N GLU A 52 -22.19 15.66 2.57
CA GLU A 52 -22.28 17.07 2.15
C GLU A 52 -21.39 17.98 3.02
N ASP A 53 -21.34 17.78 4.32
CA ASP A 53 -20.47 18.55 5.22
C ASP A 53 -18.98 18.24 4.96
N LEU A 54 -18.66 16.98 4.65
CA LEU A 54 -17.30 16.58 4.30
C LEU A 54 -16.86 17.22 2.98
N ILE A 55 -17.76 17.29 1.97
CA ILE A 55 -17.49 17.92 0.68
C ILE A 55 -17.18 19.42 0.84
N GLU A 56 -17.91 20.11 1.69
CA GLU A 56 -17.74 21.54 1.92
C GLU A 56 -16.47 21.86 2.72
N ASN A 57 -16.14 21.04 3.72
CA ASN A 57 -15.20 21.43 4.76
C ASN A 57 -13.87 20.66 4.80
N MET A 58 -13.70 19.59 3.98
CA MET A 58 -12.50 18.77 4.03
C MET A 58 -11.69 18.78 2.74
N SER A 59 -10.39 18.86 2.87
CA SER A 59 -9.45 18.57 1.79
C SER A 59 -9.35 17.06 1.52
N PHE A 60 -8.82 16.68 0.34
CA PHE A 60 -8.64 15.27 -0.01
C PHE A 60 -7.72 14.54 0.99
N SER A 61 -6.65 15.17 1.47
CA SER A 61 -5.76 14.56 2.46
C SER A 61 -6.44 14.33 3.82
N GLU A 62 -7.34 15.24 4.24
CA GLU A 62 -8.15 15.07 5.44
C GLU A 62 -9.14 13.92 5.28
N MET A 63 -9.78 13.81 4.11
CA MET A 63 -10.67 12.71 3.81
C MET A 63 -9.94 11.35 3.81
N VAL A 64 -8.74 11.29 3.25
CA VAL A 64 -7.89 10.08 3.32
C VAL A 64 -7.57 9.73 4.78
N TYR A 65 -7.19 10.72 5.59
CA TYR A 65 -6.90 10.51 7.01
C TYR A 65 -8.13 9.98 7.76
N LEU A 66 -9.28 10.64 7.59
CA LEU A 66 -10.55 10.23 8.22
C LEU A 66 -10.92 8.79 7.85
N LEU A 67 -10.84 8.42 6.58
CA LEU A 67 -11.17 7.07 6.13
C LEU A 67 -10.26 6.01 6.76
N LEU A 68 -8.96 6.26 6.84
CA LEU A 68 -7.96 5.29 7.30
C LEU A 68 -7.86 5.23 8.84
N LYS A 69 -7.98 6.37 9.52
CA LYS A 69 -7.83 6.47 10.98
C LYS A 69 -9.16 6.45 11.73
N GLY A 70 -10.25 6.87 11.08
CA GLY A 70 -11.58 6.97 11.71
C GLY A 70 -11.82 8.24 12.50
N GLU A 71 -10.89 9.21 12.44
CA GLU A 71 -10.95 10.48 13.15
C GLU A 71 -10.52 11.65 12.26
N ILE A 72 -10.96 12.86 12.56
CA ILE A 72 -10.55 14.08 11.85
C ILE A 72 -9.13 14.44 12.26
N PRO A 73 -8.21 14.66 11.27
CA PRO A 73 -6.84 15.04 11.59
C PRO A 73 -6.75 16.46 12.17
N LYS A 74 -5.74 16.71 12.98
CA LYS A 74 -5.31 18.08 13.28
C LYS A 74 -4.77 18.74 12.02
N LYS A 75 -4.82 20.08 11.92
CA LYS A 75 -4.35 20.84 10.75
C LYS A 75 -2.89 20.52 10.34
N ASN A 76 -2.03 20.33 11.31
CA ASN A 76 -0.63 19.96 11.07
C ASN A 76 -0.50 18.53 10.50
N GLN A 77 -1.25 17.57 11.04
CA GLN A 77 -1.28 16.19 10.56
C GLN A 77 -1.81 16.12 9.11
N SER A 78 -2.87 16.87 8.80
CA SER A 78 -3.41 16.98 7.43
C SER A 78 -2.37 17.51 6.46
N LYS A 79 -1.68 18.61 6.80
CA LYS A 79 -0.62 19.20 5.97
C LYS A 79 0.55 18.24 5.78
N MET A 80 0.91 17.50 6.82
CA MET A 80 2.00 16.53 6.73
C MET A 80 1.62 15.35 5.84
N LEU A 81 0.42 14.76 6.01
CA LEU A 81 -0.06 13.70 5.13
C LEU A 81 -0.16 14.16 3.68
N GLN A 82 -0.62 15.39 3.43
CA GLN A 82 -0.60 15.97 2.08
C GLN A 82 0.82 15.99 1.49
N SER A 83 1.82 16.41 2.27
CA SER A 83 3.21 16.45 1.82
C SER A 83 3.74 15.03 1.50
N VAL A 84 3.39 14.04 2.32
CA VAL A 84 3.68 12.62 2.08
C VAL A 84 3.05 12.16 0.75
N LEU A 85 1.75 12.38 0.55
CA LEU A 85 1.05 11.96 -0.67
C LEU A 85 1.65 12.61 -1.92
N VAL A 86 1.95 13.92 -1.86
CA VAL A 86 2.60 14.65 -2.97
C VAL A 86 3.98 14.05 -3.28
N SER A 87 4.77 13.69 -2.27
CA SER A 87 6.10 13.12 -2.46
C SER A 87 6.10 11.75 -3.16
N LEU A 88 4.97 11.04 -3.10
CA LEU A 88 4.75 9.72 -3.70
C LEU A 88 4.10 9.79 -5.10
N CYS A 89 3.57 10.97 -5.50
CA CYS A 89 2.75 11.09 -6.71
C CYS A 89 3.48 10.60 -7.95
N ASP A 90 4.69 11.07 -8.21
CA ASP A 90 5.38 10.75 -9.45
C ASP A 90 6.88 10.50 -9.25
N HIS A 91 7.44 9.75 -10.18
CA HIS A 91 8.88 9.55 -10.36
C HIS A 91 9.21 9.32 -11.85
N GLY A 92 8.44 9.94 -12.74
CA GLY A 92 8.60 9.81 -14.19
C GLY A 92 8.24 8.43 -14.75
N VAL A 93 8.83 8.09 -15.88
CA VAL A 93 8.51 6.85 -16.62
C VAL A 93 9.38 5.64 -16.24
N THR A 94 10.34 5.82 -15.35
CA THR A 94 11.26 4.75 -14.95
C THR A 94 10.65 3.69 -14.01
N PRO A 95 9.66 4.01 -13.14
CA PRO A 95 9.07 3.01 -12.25
C PRO A 95 8.29 1.94 -13.03
N PRO A 96 8.38 0.66 -12.63
CA PRO A 96 7.62 -0.43 -13.26
C PRO A 96 6.13 -0.16 -13.37
N SER A 97 5.51 0.47 -12.34
CA SER A 97 4.08 0.81 -12.38
C SER A 97 3.71 1.77 -13.51
N THR A 98 4.52 2.79 -13.75
CA THR A 98 4.29 3.74 -14.85
C THR A 98 4.52 3.05 -16.20
N GLN A 99 5.56 2.22 -16.32
CA GLN A 99 5.87 1.48 -17.55
C GLN A 99 4.72 0.53 -17.92
N VAL A 100 4.24 -0.28 -16.97
CA VAL A 100 3.11 -1.20 -17.20
C VAL A 100 1.85 -0.43 -17.59
N ALA A 101 1.51 0.65 -16.88
CA ALA A 101 0.33 1.44 -17.18
C ALA A 101 0.39 2.06 -18.60
N ARG A 102 1.55 2.61 -19.00
CA ARG A 102 1.77 3.18 -20.34
C ARG A 102 1.74 2.09 -21.41
N LEU A 103 2.39 0.95 -21.18
CA LEU A 103 2.37 -0.16 -22.15
C LEU A 103 0.94 -0.65 -22.40
N MET A 104 0.14 -0.85 -21.37
CA MET A 104 -1.28 -1.18 -21.51
C MET A 104 -2.08 -0.09 -22.24
N ALA A 105 -1.77 1.18 -21.98
CA ALA A 105 -2.42 2.30 -22.68
C ALA A 105 -2.14 2.28 -24.18
N SER A 106 -0.91 1.93 -24.57
CA SER A 106 -0.48 1.86 -25.97
C SER A 106 -1.20 0.77 -26.78
N THR A 107 -1.75 -0.26 -26.09
CA THR A 107 -2.55 -1.33 -26.73
C THR A 107 -4.05 -0.99 -26.82
N GLY A 108 -4.47 0.22 -26.42
CA GLY A 108 -5.87 0.62 -26.45
C GLY A 108 -6.69 0.21 -25.23
N SER A 109 -6.08 -0.32 -24.18
CA SER A 109 -6.76 -0.71 -22.93
C SER A 109 -7.46 0.49 -22.27
N SER A 110 -8.54 0.23 -21.51
CA SER A 110 -9.25 1.30 -20.78
C SER A 110 -8.38 2.00 -19.74
N MET A 111 -8.72 3.23 -19.36
CA MET A 111 -8.03 3.96 -18.28
C MET A 111 -7.99 3.14 -16.99
N SER A 112 -9.11 2.54 -16.61
CA SER A 112 -9.22 1.70 -15.39
C SER A 112 -8.29 0.48 -15.45
N SER A 113 -8.25 -0.22 -16.60
CA SER A 113 -7.36 -1.37 -16.79
C SER A 113 -5.89 -0.97 -16.70
N CYS A 114 -5.51 0.15 -17.32
CA CYS A 114 -4.12 0.64 -17.31
C CYS A 114 -3.67 1.03 -15.89
N VAL A 115 -4.50 1.77 -15.16
CA VAL A 115 -4.20 2.18 -13.77
C VAL A 115 -4.13 0.94 -12.86
N ALA A 116 -5.09 0.02 -13.00
CA ALA A 116 -5.08 -1.24 -12.25
C ALA A 116 -3.82 -2.06 -12.54
N GLY A 117 -3.41 -2.21 -13.82
CA GLY A 117 -2.17 -2.89 -14.20
C GLY A 117 -0.93 -2.24 -13.58
N GLY A 118 -0.87 -0.91 -13.59
CA GLY A 118 0.19 -0.17 -12.89
C GLY A 118 0.23 -0.49 -11.39
N LEU A 119 -0.91 -0.49 -10.70
CA LEU A 119 -0.98 -0.83 -9.27
C LEU A 119 -0.67 -2.31 -8.99
N LEU A 120 -1.08 -3.23 -9.84
CA LEU A 120 -0.79 -4.66 -9.72
C LEU A 120 0.71 -4.97 -9.86
N SER A 121 1.49 -4.09 -10.48
CA SER A 121 2.94 -4.23 -10.56
C SER A 121 3.69 -3.89 -9.26
N PHE A 122 2.99 -3.43 -8.22
CA PHE A 122 3.57 -3.21 -6.91
C PHE A 122 3.95 -4.54 -6.26
N GLY A 123 5.17 -4.63 -5.75
CA GLY A 123 5.71 -5.85 -5.18
C GLY A 123 6.92 -5.59 -4.30
N LYS A 124 7.60 -6.66 -3.88
CA LYS A 124 8.77 -6.58 -2.99
C LYS A 124 9.84 -5.59 -3.49
N HIS A 125 10.04 -5.51 -4.81
CA HIS A 125 11.11 -4.71 -5.43
C HIS A 125 10.63 -3.37 -6.01
N HIS A 126 9.32 -3.08 -5.91
CA HIS A 126 8.72 -1.82 -6.34
C HIS A 126 7.54 -1.46 -5.43
N ALA A 127 7.55 -0.28 -4.82
CA ALA A 127 6.56 0.22 -3.85
C ALA A 127 6.41 -0.61 -2.55
N GLY A 128 7.20 -1.67 -2.35
CA GLY A 128 7.16 -2.49 -1.14
C GLY A 128 8.02 -1.94 0.01
N ALA A 129 8.97 -1.06 -0.28
CA ALA A 129 9.94 -0.59 0.70
C ALA A 129 9.29 0.28 1.80
N LEU A 130 8.30 1.10 1.48
CA LEU A 130 7.59 1.94 2.46
C LEU A 130 6.96 1.09 3.58
N LYS A 131 6.15 0.09 3.23
CA LYS A 131 5.51 -0.80 4.19
C LYS A 131 6.52 -1.54 5.06
N LEU A 132 7.58 -2.06 4.45
CA LEU A 132 8.62 -2.81 5.16
C LEU A 132 9.43 -1.90 6.08
N SER A 133 9.76 -0.69 5.65
CA SER A 133 10.44 0.30 6.47
C SER A 133 9.59 0.72 7.68
N MET A 134 8.30 1.02 7.48
CA MET A 134 7.38 1.29 8.59
C MET A 134 7.37 0.15 9.60
N LYS A 135 7.28 -1.12 9.11
CA LYS A 135 7.29 -2.28 9.98
C LYS A 135 8.56 -2.37 10.83
N ILE A 136 9.71 -2.17 10.21
CA ILE A 136 11.01 -2.21 10.90
C ILE A 136 11.07 -1.15 11.99
N LEU A 137 10.70 0.11 11.68
CA LEU A 137 10.74 1.21 12.63
C LEU A 137 9.76 0.98 13.79
N GLN A 138 8.52 0.56 13.50
CA GLN A 138 7.52 0.30 14.54
C GLN A 138 7.88 -0.90 15.42
N ASP A 139 8.39 -1.97 14.84
CA ASP A 139 8.78 -3.15 15.62
C ASP A 139 10.04 -2.88 16.48
N ALA A 140 10.99 -2.10 15.99
CA ALA A 140 12.19 -1.74 16.75
C ALA A 140 11.85 -0.96 18.03
N LEU A 141 10.88 -0.05 17.97
CA LEU A 141 10.46 0.75 19.12
C LEU A 141 9.58 -0.05 20.10
N LYS A 142 8.73 -0.96 19.62
CA LYS A 142 7.98 -1.88 20.50
C LYS A 142 8.89 -2.74 21.38
N GLY A 143 10.03 -3.17 20.85
CA GLY A 143 11.03 -3.94 21.62
C GLY A 143 11.65 -3.13 22.77
N VAL A 144 11.74 -1.80 22.61
CA VAL A 144 12.29 -0.90 23.64
C VAL A 144 11.26 -0.59 24.73
N GLU A 145 9.96 -0.47 24.38
CA GLU A 145 8.87 -0.29 25.36
C GLU A 145 8.74 -1.45 26.36
N ILE A 146 9.06 -2.69 25.92
CA ILE A 146 8.97 -3.90 26.77
C ILE A 146 10.01 -3.90 27.88
N ASP A 147 11.16 -3.26 27.69
CA ASP A 147 12.25 -3.22 28.69
C ASP A 147 12.02 -2.18 29.81
N GLY A 148 10.87 -1.49 29.83
CA GLY A 148 10.48 -0.57 30.92
C GLY A 148 11.35 0.69 31.02
N THR A 149 12.08 1.01 29.96
CA THR A 149 12.91 2.20 29.85
C THR A 149 12.15 3.31 29.13
N ASP A 150 12.32 4.57 29.57
CA ASP A 150 11.64 5.73 28.99
C ASP A 150 12.09 5.95 27.53
N LEU A 151 11.13 5.93 26.57
CA LEU A 151 11.38 6.06 25.13
C LEU A 151 11.94 7.43 24.70
N GLU A 152 12.00 8.39 25.59
CA GLU A 152 12.42 9.76 25.28
C GLU A 152 13.95 9.98 25.38
N SER A 153 14.75 8.97 25.72
CA SER A 153 16.19 9.17 25.77
C SER A 153 16.85 8.92 24.41
N ASP A 154 17.59 9.89 23.90
CA ASP A 154 18.41 9.81 22.65
C ASP A 154 19.26 8.52 22.59
N ASP A 155 19.77 8.07 23.73
CA ASP A 155 20.53 6.82 23.90
C ASP A 155 19.74 5.55 23.54
N GLN A 156 18.41 5.56 23.68
CA GLN A 156 17.57 4.39 23.39
C GLN A 156 17.26 4.30 21.91
N VAL A 157 16.95 5.42 21.27
CA VAL A 157 16.76 5.50 19.82
C VAL A 157 18.06 5.11 19.11
N GLN A 158 19.20 5.57 19.62
CA GLN A 158 20.51 5.21 19.09
C GLN A 158 20.77 3.70 19.21
N ARG A 159 20.47 3.08 20.37
CA ARG A 159 20.60 1.62 20.55
C ARG A 159 19.68 0.84 19.61
N ALA A 160 18.42 1.28 19.47
CA ALA A 160 17.47 0.66 18.53
C ALA A 160 18.00 0.73 17.09
N ALA A 161 18.58 1.87 16.68
CA ALA A 161 19.19 2.03 15.36
C ALA A 161 20.34 1.05 15.12
N HIS A 162 21.25 0.91 16.09
CA HIS A 162 22.34 -0.08 16.01
C HIS A 162 21.81 -1.50 15.87
N LEU A 163 20.84 -1.91 16.68
CA LEU A 163 20.25 -3.25 16.63
C LEU A 163 19.61 -3.53 15.25
N VAL A 164 18.87 -2.57 14.69
CA VAL A 164 18.28 -2.72 13.34
C VAL A 164 19.37 -2.92 12.30
N VAL A 165 20.44 -2.13 12.35
CA VAL A 165 21.55 -2.21 11.38
C VAL A 165 22.29 -3.54 11.53
N GLU A 166 22.64 -3.96 12.73
CA GLU A 166 23.33 -5.21 13.00
C GLU A 166 22.53 -6.43 12.58
N GLN A 167 21.21 -6.46 12.88
CA GLN A 167 20.33 -7.56 12.49
C GLN A 167 20.26 -7.76 10.98
N HIS A 168 20.22 -6.67 10.20
CA HIS A 168 20.20 -6.77 8.75
C HIS A 168 21.58 -7.09 8.17
N GLN A 169 22.64 -6.54 8.74
CA GLN A 169 24.01 -6.82 8.31
C GLN A 169 24.39 -8.29 8.54
N SER A 170 24.03 -8.86 9.70
CA SER A 170 24.30 -10.27 10.01
C SER A 170 23.63 -11.26 9.06
N LYS A 171 22.49 -10.83 8.44
CA LYS A 171 21.77 -11.62 7.45
C LYS A 171 22.18 -11.31 6.00
N GLY A 172 23.09 -10.35 5.78
CA GLY A 172 23.43 -9.87 4.45
C GLY A 172 22.27 -9.13 3.73
N GLU A 173 21.27 -8.65 4.47
CA GLU A 173 20.08 -8.02 3.92
C GLU A 173 20.22 -6.49 3.87
N LYS A 174 19.58 -5.89 2.85
CA LYS A 174 19.44 -4.43 2.77
C LYS A 174 18.29 -3.97 3.64
N ILE A 175 18.45 -2.83 4.31
CA ILE A 175 17.35 -2.19 5.05
C ILE A 175 16.46 -1.44 4.06
N PRO A 176 15.16 -1.79 3.94
CA PRO A 176 14.21 -1.04 3.11
C PRO A 176 14.12 0.42 3.55
N GLY A 177 13.99 1.34 2.59
CA GLY A 177 13.92 2.78 2.88
C GLY A 177 15.29 3.48 2.85
N PHE A 178 16.38 2.74 2.57
CA PHE A 178 17.73 3.28 2.49
C PHE A 178 18.41 2.91 1.17
N GLY A 179 19.17 3.88 0.61
CA GLY A 179 19.77 3.77 -0.71
C GLY A 179 18.79 4.06 -1.85
N HIS A 180 19.30 4.48 -3.00
CA HIS A 180 18.52 4.79 -4.20
C HIS A 180 19.22 4.24 -5.45
N ARG A 181 18.41 3.83 -6.46
CA ARG A 181 18.95 3.22 -7.70
C ARG A 181 19.58 4.23 -8.66
N PHE A 182 19.08 5.48 -8.63
CA PHE A 182 19.45 6.53 -9.59
C PHE A 182 20.09 7.75 -8.93
N HIS A 183 19.79 8.02 -7.65
CA HIS A 183 20.28 9.19 -6.95
C HIS A 183 21.35 8.82 -5.94
N GLN A 184 22.46 9.55 -5.93
CA GLN A 184 23.41 9.51 -4.81
C GLN A 184 22.76 10.09 -3.56
N GLN A 185 21.94 11.12 -3.75
CA GLN A 185 21.08 11.71 -2.73
C GLN A 185 19.69 12.01 -3.33
N ASP A 186 18.66 11.35 -2.81
CA ASP A 186 17.27 11.68 -3.15
C ASP A 186 16.93 13.06 -2.57
N PRO A 187 16.45 14.04 -3.36
CA PRO A 187 16.18 15.40 -2.87
C PRO A 187 14.91 15.49 -2.01
N ARG A 188 14.05 14.48 -2.01
CA ARG A 188 12.74 14.51 -1.34
C ARG A 188 12.82 14.31 0.18
N PRO A 189 13.61 13.36 0.73
CA PRO A 189 13.69 13.13 2.16
C PRO A 189 14.05 14.35 2.99
N PRO A 190 15.11 15.15 2.66
CA PRO A 190 15.43 16.34 3.43
C PRO A 190 14.25 17.31 3.51
N LYS A 191 13.57 17.52 2.37
CA LYS A 191 12.40 18.41 2.31
C LYS A 191 11.24 17.93 3.17
N LEU A 192 10.97 16.62 3.18
CA LEU A 192 9.91 16.06 4.01
C LEU A 192 10.22 16.16 5.50
N ILE A 193 11.48 15.94 5.88
CA ILE A 193 11.93 16.08 7.27
C ILE A 193 11.78 17.53 7.74
N ASP A 194 12.20 18.51 6.90
CA ASP A 194 11.97 19.92 7.19
C ASP A 194 10.48 20.24 7.38
N MET A 195 9.62 19.65 6.56
CA MET A 195 8.17 19.82 6.68
C MET A 195 7.61 19.16 7.95
N ALA A 196 8.14 17.98 8.34
CA ALA A 196 7.74 17.32 9.57
C ALA A 196 8.09 18.15 10.81
N ILE A 197 9.29 18.75 10.84
CA ILE A 197 9.69 19.67 11.89
C ILE A 197 8.78 20.90 11.89
N LYS A 198 8.60 21.55 10.73
CA LYS A 198 7.77 22.75 10.58
C LYS A 198 6.32 22.54 11.03
N TYR A 199 5.76 21.36 10.81
CA TYR A 199 4.39 21.03 11.16
C TYR A 199 4.26 20.36 12.54
N ASN A 200 5.35 20.25 13.30
CA ASN A 200 5.37 19.55 14.59
C ASN A 200 4.81 18.11 14.48
N CYS A 201 5.26 17.39 13.45
CA CYS A 201 4.97 15.99 13.13
C CYS A 201 6.23 15.13 13.07
N PHE A 202 7.38 15.68 13.49
CA PHE A 202 8.62 14.95 13.68
C PHE A 202 8.54 14.22 15.02
N GLY A 203 8.66 12.91 15.00
CA GLY A 203 8.59 12.10 16.20
C GLY A 203 9.66 11.01 16.20
N ILE A 204 9.53 10.09 17.14
CA ILE A 204 10.55 9.09 17.48
C ILE A 204 10.84 8.11 16.32
N HIS A 205 9.86 7.80 15.46
CA HIS A 205 10.11 6.91 14.32
C HIS A 205 10.91 7.62 13.22
N THR A 206 10.66 8.92 12.99
CA THR A 206 11.46 9.72 12.07
C THR A 206 12.88 9.89 12.59
N GLU A 207 13.04 10.11 13.89
CA GLU A 207 14.34 10.17 14.55
C GLU A 207 15.11 8.85 14.40
N LEU A 208 14.47 7.71 14.69
CA LEU A 208 15.07 6.39 14.49
C LEU A 208 15.53 6.17 13.05
N ALA A 209 14.73 6.58 12.07
CA ALA A 209 15.11 6.47 10.66
C ALA A 209 16.35 7.30 10.34
N LEU A 210 16.50 8.50 10.95
CA LEU A 210 17.69 9.33 10.79
C LEU A 210 18.91 8.73 11.48
N LYS A 211 18.78 8.16 12.68
CA LYS A 211 19.89 7.46 13.36
C LYS A 211 20.35 6.22 12.58
N ILE A 212 19.45 5.46 11.98
CA ILE A 212 19.80 4.38 11.05
C ILE A 212 20.58 4.93 9.85
N GLN A 213 20.15 6.06 9.28
CA GLN A 213 20.88 6.72 8.20
C GLN A 213 22.29 7.12 8.61
N GLU A 214 22.47 7.71 9.78
CA GLU A 214 23.78 8.13 10.29
C GLU A 214 24.75 6.94 10.29
N ILE A 215 24.38 5.81 10.89
CA ILE A 215 25.19 4.58 10.93
C ILE A 215 25.49 4.04 9.53
N LEU A 216 24.47 4.00 8.65
CA LEU A 216 24.63 3.51 7.28
C LEU A 216 25.49 4.44 6.42
N PHE A 217 25.41 5.74 6.66
CA PHE A 217 26.21 6.72 5.92
C PHE A 217 27.68 6.66 6.32
N GLU A 218 27.99 6.59 7.61
CA GLU A 218 29.37 6.45 8.11
C GLU A 218 30.03 5.17 7.62
N THR A 219 29.29 4.06 7.59
CA THR A 219 29.86 2.75 7.24
C THR A 219 29.87 2.43 5.75
N LYS A 220 28.90 2.93 4.99
CA LYS A 220 28.67 2.53 3.58
C LYS A 220 28.31 3.69 2.63
N GLY A 221 28.23 4.93 3.11
CA GLY A 221 27.81 6.08 2.31
C GLY A 221 26.33 6.04 1.90
N ILE A 222 25.48 5.21 2.56
CA ILE A 222 24.07 5.01 2.20
C ILE A 222 23.22 6.04 2.94
N ARG A 223 22.33 6.72 2.19
CA ARG A 223 21.38 7.71 2.71
C ARG A 223 19.95 7.16 2.68
N ILE A 224 19.10 7.77 3.50
CA ILE A 224 17.65 7.54 3.49
C ILE A 224 17.07 7.96 2.15
N ASN A 225 16.11 7.20 1.64
CA ASN A 225 15.33 7.54 0.46
C ASN A 225 13.90 7.94 0.84
N ILE A 226 13.07 8.22 -0.15
CA ILE A 226 11.70 8.69 0.07
C ILE A 226 10.85 7.72 0.89
N ASP A 227 11.05 6.40 0.71
CA ASP A 227 10.27 5.39 1.44
C ASP A 227 10.65 5.36 2.92
N GLY A 228 11.94 5.51 3.25
CA GLY A 228 12.42 5.60 4.63
C GLY A 228 11.92 6.84 5.37
N ALA A 229 12.00 8.01 4.72
CA ALA A 229 11.49 9.26 5.31
C ALA A 229 9.97 9.21 5.53
N ASN A 230 9.22 8.76 4.52
CA ASN A 230 7.77 8.59 4.66
C ASN A 230 7.41 7.54 5.71
N ALA A 231 8.21 6.48 5.87
CA ALA A 231 7.97 5.45 6.87
C ALA A 231 8.04 6.00 8.30
N GLY A 232 9.06 6.79 8.61
CA GLY A 232 9.15 7.49 9.90
C GLY A 232 7.96 8.40 10.13
N ILE A 233 7.71 9.32 9.21
CA ILE A 233 6.66 10.32 9.31
C ILE A 233 5.26 9.69 9.42
N LEU A 234 4.94 8.68 8.61
CA LEU A 234 3.64 8.00 8.69
C LEU A 234 3.47 7.24 10.00
N SER A 235 4.54 6.65 10.53
CA SER A 235 4.52 6.00 11.83
C SER A 235 4.31 7.02 12.96
N ASP A 236 4.93 8.20 12.90
CA ASP A 236 4.72 9.29 13.85
C ASP A 236 3.31 9.91 13.76
N LEU A 237 2.70 9.87 12.56
CA LEU A 237 1.27 10.21 12.38
C LEU A 237 0.34 9.10 12.90
N GLY A 238 0.87 7.99 13.40
CA GLY A 238 0.12 6.89 13.99
C GLY A 238 -0.53 5.96 12.97
N PHE A 239 -0.05 5.89 11.72
CA PHE A 239 -0.49 4.88 10.76
C PHE A 239 0.21 3.54 11.03
N GLY A 240 -0.55 2.44 11.09
CA GLY A 240 0.00 1.10 11.13
C GLY A 240 0.72 0.75 9.83
N TRP A 241 1.80 -0.02 9.93
CA TRP A 241 2.62 -0.42 8.78
C TRP A 241 1.84 -1.16 7.69
N GLU A 242 0.73 -1.82 8.04
CA GLU A 242 -0.15 -2.51 7.10
C GLU A 242 -0.72 -1.58 6.03
N LEU A 243 -0.92 -0.31 6.37
CA LEU A 243 -1.45 0.72 5.48
C LEU A 243 -0.41 1.29 4.51
N GLY A 244 0.88 1.03 4.73
CA GLY A 244 1.96 1.67 3.96
C GLY A 244 1.81 1.52 2.44
N THR A 245 1.54 0.31 1.93
CA THR A 245 1.31 0.11 0.49
C THR A 245 0.05 0.81 0.01
N GLY A 246 -1.04 0.81 0.80
CA GLY A 246 -2.28 1.52 0.46
C GLY A 246 -2.07 3.04 0.34
N ILE A 247 -1.33 3.64 1.27
CA ILE A 247 -0.99 5.06 1.23
C ILE A 247 -0.12 5.38 0.00
N PHE A 248 0.86 4.51 -0.31
CA PHE A 248 1.65 4.64 -1.53
C PHE A 248 0.77 4.61 -2.79
N MET A 249 -0.19 3.68 -2.86
CA MET A 249 -1.16 3.59 -3.97
C MET A 249 -1.95 4.89 -4.12
N ILE A 250 -2.51 5.41 -3.04
CA ILE A 250 -3.30 6.65 -3.04
C ILE A 250 -2.46 7.81 -3.61
N GLY A 251 -1.21 7.93 -3.18
CA GLY A 251 -0.30 8.95 -3.71
C GLY A 251 0.01 8.74 -5.19
N ARG A 252 0.21 7.51 -5.67
CA ARG A 252 0.67 7.20 -7.03
C ARG A 252 -0.42 7.27 -8.11
N ILE A 253 -1.68 7.06 -7.77
CA ILE A 253 -2.79 7.03 -8.73
C ILE A 253 -2.84 8.28 -9.64
N PRO A 254 -2.69 9.53 -9.14
CA PRO A 254 -2.76 10.70 -10.00
C PRO A 254 -1.73 10.68 -11.14
N ALA A 255 -0.50 10.27 -10.85
CA ALA A 255 0.53 10.16 -11.88
C ALA A 255 0.23 9.03 -12.88
N LEU A 256 -0.26 7.88 -12.42
CA LEU A 256 -0.65 6.80 -13.35
C LEU A 256 -1.73 7.27 -14.32
N VAL A 257 -2.75 8.01 -13.83
CA VAL A 257 -3.78 8.59 -14.69
C VAL A 257 -3.18 9.58 -15.70
N ALA A 258 -2.28 10.46 -15.25
CA ALA A 258 -1.62 11.44 -16.12
C ALA A 258 -0.76 10.75 -17.20
N HIS A 259 0.07 9.78 -16.82
CA HIS A 259 0.94 9.05 -17.75
C HIS A 259 0.15 8.18 -18.75
N VAL A 260 -0.95 7.56 -18.31
CA VAL A 260 -1.86 6.82 -19.23
C VAL A 260 -2.51 7.78 -20.22
N ASN A 261 -2.97 8.94 -19.77
CA ASN A 261 -3.54 9.95 -20.66
C ASN A 261 -2.48 10.46 -21.67
N GLU A 262 -1.30 10.78 -21.20
CA GLU A 262 -0.18 11.21 -22.05
C GLU A 262 0.14 10.18 -23.12
N GLU A 263 0.25 8.89 -22.75
CA GLU A 263 0.50 7.82 -23.70
C GLU A 263 -0.55 7.76 -24.80
N LYS A 264 -1.85 7.86 -24.42
CA LYS A 264 -2.96 7.78 -25.38
C LYS A 264 -3.08 8.94 -26.34
N VAL A 265 -2.68 10.15 -25.91
CA VAL A 265 -2.86 11.36 -26.73
C VAL A 265 -1.61 11.80 -27.49
N ARG A 266 -0.42 11.33 -27.09
CA ARG A 266 0.84 11.80 -27.67
C ARG A 266 1.62 10.73 -28.40
N GLU A 267 1.45 9.46 -28.00
CA GLU A 267 2.27 8.38 -28.51
C GLU A 267 1.54 7.56 -29.57
N THR A 268 2.32 6.94 -30.46
CA THR A 268 1.78 6.02 -31.46
C THR A 268 1.29 4.75 -30.76
N PRO A 269 0.09 4.22 -31.12
CA PRO A 269 -0.37 2.93 -30.60
C PRO A 269 0.65 1.80 -30.83
N PHE A 270 0.60 0.79 -29.97
CA PHE A 270 1.51 -0.35 -29.97
C PHE A 270 2.98 0.10 -29.76
N ARG A 271 3.26 0.61 -28.55
CA ARG A 271 4.62 1.00 -28.16
C ARG A 271 5.58 -0.19 -28.27
N LYS A 272 6.57 -0.05 -29.12
CA LYS A 272 7.69 -0.98 -29.17
C LYS A 272 8.63 -0.71 -27.98
N LEU A 273 8.99 -1.74 -27.24
CA LEU A 273 10.00 -1.67 -26.19
C LEU A 273 11.40 -1.97 -26.72
N PHE A 274 11.48 -2.80 -27.77
CA PHE A 274 12.71 -3.23 -28.42
C PHE A 274 12.50 -3.28 -29.94
N GLU A 275 13.52 -3.00 -30.71
CA GLU A 275 13.58 -3.41 -32.12
C GLU A 275 13.96 -4.90 -32.19
N ILE A 276 13.64 -5.55 -33.30
CA ILE A 276 13.89 -7.00 -33.46
C ILE A 276 15.38 -7.30 -33.34
N GLU A 277 16.22 -6.40 -33.86
CA GLU A 277 17.68 -6.51 -33.87
C GLU A 277 18.32 -6.36 -32.47
N GLU A 278 17.60 -5.81 -31.51
CA GLU A 278 18.03 -5.69 -30.10
C GLU A 278 17.79 -6.96 -29.31
N ILE A 279 17.06 -7.94 -29.90
CA ILE A 279 16.71 -9.19 -29.23
C ILE A 279 17.73 -10.25 -29.62
N TYR A 280 18.56 -10.67 -28.68
CA TYR A 280 19.46 -11.82 -28.88
C TYR A 280 18.73 -13.09 -28.41
N TYR A 281 18.54 -14.02 -29.35
CA TYR A 281 17.99 -15.34 -29.07
C TYR A 281 19.11 -16.30 -28.69
N ASP A 282 19.11 -16.81 -27.48
CA ASP A 282 20.08 -17.77 -26.94
C ASP A 282 19.51 -19.20 -26.81
N GLY A 283 18.39 -19.46 -27.46
CA GLY A 283 17.76 -20.78 -27.49
C GLY A 283 18.31 -21.69 -28.57
N PRO A 284 17.78 -22.92 -28.70
CA PRO A 284 18.18 -23.87 -29.74
C PRO A 284 17.94 -23.32 -31.14
N GLU A 285 18.78 -23.71 -32.08
CA GLU A 285 18.60 -23.41 -33.51
C GLU A 285 17.23 -23.94 -34.02
N SER A 286 16.74 -23.34 -35.12
CA SER A 286 15.48 -23.74 -35.73
C SER A 286 15.55 -25.18 -36.22
N LYS A 287 14.58 -25.99 -35.77
CA LYS A 287 14.43 -27.37 -36.18
C LYS A 287 13.38 -27.48 -37.30
N LYS A 288 13.57 -28.44 -38.22
CA LYS A 288 12.58 -28.75 -39.25
C LYS A 288 11.44 -29.60 -38.65
N SER A 289 10.26 -29.57 -39.29
CA SER A 289 9.11 -30.39 -38.88
C SER A 289 9.40 -31.89 -38.81
N ASP A 290 10.33 -32.39 -39.67
CA ASP A 290 10.73 -33.80 -39.67
C ASP A 290 11.44 -34.23 -38.37
N ASP A 291 12.09 -33.30 -37.66
CA ASP A 291 12.71 -33.55 -36.35
C ASP A 291 11.68 -33.76 -35.22
N ILE A 292 10.44 -33.31 -35.45
CA ILE A 292 9.33 -33.47 -34.50
C ILE A 292 8.72 -34.86 -34.65
N LEU A 293 8.63 -35.37 -35.90
CA LEU A 293 8.00 -36.65 -36.26
C LEU A 293 8.89 -37.88 -35.99
N MET A 294 10.18 -37.68 -35.75
CA MET A 294 11.10 -38.78 -35.45
C MET A 294 11.15 -39.22 -33.98
N ASN A 295 10.32 -38.63 -33.11
CA ASN A 295 10.25 -38.97 -31.68
C ASN A 295 9.00 -39.77 -31.30
N ASP A 296 8.25 -40.30 -32.25
CA ASP A 296 7.20 -41.29 -32.10
C ASP A 296 7.77 -42.67 -32.54
#